data_870fd5ad76ae1bcee3d5cc3fda2d0d98
#
_entry.id   870fd5ad76ae1bcee3d5cc3fda2d0d98
#
_cell.length_a   1.000
_cell.length_b   1.000
_cell.length_c   1.000
_cell.angle_alpha   90.00
_cell.angle_beta   90.00
_cell.angle_gamma   90.00
#
_symmetry.space_group_name_H-M   'P 1'
#
loop_
_entity.id
_entity.type
_entity.pdbx_description
1 polymer ?
#
loop_
_entity_poly.entity_id
_entity_poly.type
_entity_poly.pdbx_seq_one_letter_code
_entity_poly.pdbx_strand_id
1 'polypeptide(L)'
;GVFMEEKILTTKKNGMAVLLLTSLLYLAAVAVCVLSSVSMSNDITPLNITGLVLSIIWLALGWIPFAGLKVLKPLVLTLFGKYIGSLKDSGFYFVNPFSIGVNPAAKTKLSQSGDVDNHSKKDTSIASLLGSNSLSLSDESSNKKISLKIMTLNNSRQKINDCLGNPIEIGIAVTWRVVDTAKAVFNVDNYKEYLSLQCDGALRNIVRIYPYDTAPDIDTTGDGKADEGSLRGSSEIVAARIRDEIQKKVADAGLEIIEARITYLAYAPEIAAVMLQRQQASAIIDARKMIVDGAVGMVEMALDQLNEKGVVELDEERKAAMVSNLLVVLCGNHDTQPIINSGSLY
;
A
#
# COMPACT_ATOMS: atom_id res chain seq x y z
N GLY A 1 -10.27 -25.90 4.10
CA GLY A 1 -11.13 -24.73 4.09
C GLY A 1 -11.83 -24.65 2.73
N VAL A 2 -13.13 -24.48 2.71
CA VAL A 2 -13.88 -24.28 1.47
C VAL A 2 -13.53 -22.88 0.97
N PHE A 3 -12.74 -22.77 -0.09
CA PHE A 3 -12.50 -21.49 -0.76
C PHE A 3 -13.85 -20.96 -1.26
N MET A 4 -14.34 -19.88 -0.68
CA MET A 4 -15.55 -19.25 -1.18
C MET A 4 -15.22 -18.48 -2.47
N GLU A 5 -15.79 -18.94 -3.58
CA GLU A 5 -15.78 -18.19 -4.83
C GLU A 5 -16.74 -17.01 -4.75
N GLU A 6 -16.29 -15.86 -5.27
CA GLU A 6 -17.09 -14.65 -5.26
C GLU A 6 -18.28 -14.78 -6.22
N LYS A 7 -19.49 -14.73 -5.69
CA LYS A 7 -20.72 -14.66 -6.47
C LYS A 7 -21.12 -13.20 -6.67
N ILE A 8 -20.83 -12.66 -7.86
CA ILE A 8 -21.27 -11.31 -8.21
C ILE A 8 -22.76 -11.35 -8.54
N LEU A 9 -23.56 -10.62 -7.78
CA LEU A 9 -24.98 -10.47 -8.05
C LEU A 9 -25.16 -9.43 -9.17
N THR A 10 -25.37 -9.92 -10.41
CA THR A 10 -25.74 -9.09 -11.57
C THR A 10 -27.25 -8.81 -11.58
N THR A 11 -27.81 -8.47 -10.43
CA THR A 11 -29.23 -8.08 -10.37
C THR A 11 -29.44 -6.77 -11.13
N LYS A 12 -30.46 -6.76 -12.00
CA LYS A 12 -30.86 -5.54 -12.70
C LYS A 12 -31.12 -4.45 -11.67
N LYS A 13 -30.76 -3.20 -11.98
CA LYS A 13 -30.97 -2.00 -11.13
C LYS A 13 -32.47 -1.71 -11.00
N ASN A 14 -33.23 -2.60 -10.40
CA ASN A 14 -34.69 -2.56 -10.33
C ASN A 14 -35.23 -1.76 -9.13
N GLY A 15 -34.36 -1.13 -8.33
CA GLY A 15 -34.74 -0.43 -7.12
C GLY A 15 -35.78 0.68 -7.39
N MET A 16 -35.63 1.41 -8.49
CA MET A 16 -36.57 2.48 -8.87
C MET A 16 -37.95 1.91 -9.27
N ALA A 17 -37.99 0.84 -10.05
CA ALA A 17 -39.23 0.19 -10.45
C ALA A 17 -39.97 -0.38 -9.23
N VAL A 18 -39.26 -1.02 -8.31
CA VAL A 18 -39.85 -1.53 -7.07
C VAL A 18 -40.35 -0.40 -6.18
N LEU A 19 -39.59 0.71 -6.07
CA LEU A 19 -40.02 1.88 -5.31
C LEU A 19 -41.33 2.48 -5.87
N LEU A 20 -41.43 2.66 -7.19
CA LEU A 20 -42.63 3.17 -7.83
C LEU A 20 -43.83 2.23 -7.64
N LEU A 21 -43.60 0.91 -7.81
CA LEU A 21 -44.66 -0.09 -7.65
C LEU A 21 -45.12 -0.18 -6.19
N THR A 22 -44.20 -0.18 -5.22
CA THR A 22 -44.55 -0.23 -3.79
C THR A 22 -45.23 1.06 -3.33
N SER A 23 -44.85 2.24 -3.82
CA SER A 23 -45.49 3.50 -3.49
C SER A 23 -46.92 3.58 -4.08
N LEU A 24 -47.09 3.09 -5.32
CA LEU A 24 -48.42 3.04 -5.96
C LEU A 24 -49.37 2.08 -5.22
N LEU A 25 -48.85 0.89 -4.83
CA LEU A 25 -49.63 -0.06 -4.02
C LEU A 25 -49.99 0.51 -2.64
N TYR A 26 -49.07 1.26 -2.03
CA TYR A 26 -49.32 1.90 -0.75
C TYR A 26 -50.43 2.98 -0.85
N LEU A 27 -50.39 3.82 -1.89
CA LEU A 27 -51.41 4.79 -2.17
C LEU A 27 -52.77 4.13 -2.46
N ALA A 28 -52.79 3.02 -3.21
CA ALA A 28 -53.99 2.25 -3.46
C ALA A 28 -54.58 1.68 -2.15
N ALA A 29 -53.76 1.16 -1.25
CA ALA A 29 -54.18 0.65 0.06
C ALA A 29 -54.79 1.76 0.94
N VAL A 30 -54.18 2.97 0.92
CA VAL A 30 -54.78 4.15 1.61
C VAL A 30 -56.10 4.52 1.02
N ALA A 31 -56.26 4.56 -0.32
CA ALA A 31 -57.51 4.85 -0.98
C ALA A 31 -58.60 3.82 -0.62
N VAL A 32 -58.28 2.53 -0.65
CA VAL A 32 -59.20 1.45 -0.25
C VAL A 32 -59.60 1.60 1.22
N CYS A 33 -58.66 1.92 2.11
CA CYS A 33 -58.93 2.16 3.51
C CYS A 33 -59.94 3.30 3.72
N VAL A 34 -59.72 4.43 3.04
CA VAL A 34 -60.64 5.61 3.11
C VAL A 34 -61.99 5.28 2.54
N LEU A 35 -62.06 4.66 1.35
CA LEU A 35 -63.33 4.28 0.71
C LEU A 35 -64.10 3.27 1.55
N SER A 36 -63.43 2.25 2.12
CA SER A 36 -64.10 1.28 3.01
C SER A 36 -64.61 1.92 4.28
N SER A 37 -63.88 2.88 4.86
CA SER A 37 -64.32 3.63 6.06
C SER A 37 -65.52 4.49 5.81
N VAL A 38 -65.58 5.20 4.66
CA VAL A 38 -66.72 6.03 4.25
C VAL A 38 -67.92 5.16 3.91
N SER A 39 -67.75 4.04 3.19
CA SER A 39 -68.83 3.13 2.85
C SER A 39 -69.42 2.42 4.09
N MET A 40 -68.59 2.12 5.10
CA MET A 40 -69.01 1.52 6.37
C MET A 40 -69.88 2.50 7.21
N SER A 41 -69.72 3.80 6.99
CA SER A 41 -70.61 4.81 7.61
C SER A 41 -72.04 4.79 7.04
N ASN A 42 -72.22 4.30 5.81
CA ASN A 42 -73.52 4.23 5.14
C ASN A 42 -74.19 2.84 5.28
N ASP A 43 -73.44 1.76 5.00
CA ASP A 43 -73.95 0.41 5.09
C ASP A 43 -72.84 -0.54 5.56
N ILE A 44 -73.10 -1.33 6.63
CA ILE A 44 -72.16 -2.34 7.16
C ILE A 44 -72.31 -3.62 6.35
N THR A 45 -71.53 -3.74 5.26
CA THR A 45 -71.45 -4.97 4.46
C THR A 45 -70.19 -5.76 4.80
N PRO A 46 -70.24 -7.11 4.75
CA PRO A 46 -69.05 -7.93 5.03
C PRO A 46 -67.90 -7.61 4.08
N LEU A 47 -68.18 -7.12 2.87
CA LEU A 47 -67.16 -6.70 1.89
C LEU A 47 -66.37 -5.45 2.39
N ASN A 48 -67.04 -4.48 3.00
CA ASN A 48 -66.37 -3.28 3.53
C ASN A 48 -65.50 -3.60 4.72
N ILE A 49 -65.93 -4.53 5.60
CA ILE A 49 -65.12 -4.98 6.74
C ILE A 49 -63.86 -5.71 6.25
N THR A 50 -63.96 -6.61 5.29
CA THR A 50 -62.81 -7.36 4.75
C THR A 50 -61.84 -6.42 4.01
N GLY A 51 -62.32 -5.44 3.25
CA GLY A 51 -61.51 -4.42 2.60
C GLY A 51 -60.73 -3.56 3.58
N LEU A 52 -61.36 -3.15 4.69
CA LEU A 52 -60.72 -2.37 5.74
C LEU A 52 -59.66 -3.17 6.47
N VAL A 53 -59.92 -4.41 6.86
CA VAL A 53 -58.95 -5.28 7.54
C VAL A 53 -57.74 -5.57 6.65
N LEU A 54 -57.95 -5.91 5.36
CA LEU A 54 -56.90 -6.15 4.40
C LEU A 54 -56.04 -4.89 4.18
N SER A 55 -56.62 -3.70 4.08
CA SER A 55 -55.91 -2.44 3.88
C SER A 55 -55.07 -2.09 5.12
N ILE A 56 -55.56 -2.31 6.33
CA ILE A 56 -54.79 -2.11 7.57
C ILE A 56 -53.60 -3.08 7.65
N ILE A 57 -53.82 -4.36 7.34
CA ILE A 57 -52.73 -5.36 7.30
C ILE A 57 -51.67 -4.93 6.28
N TRP A 58 -52.10 -4.48 5.07
CA TRP A 58 -51.16 -4.02 4.06
C TRP A 58 -50.42 -2.75 4.46
N LEU A 59 -51.09 -1.79 5.11
CA LEU A 59 -50.46 -0.57 5.64
C LEU A 59 -49.41 -0.91 6.72
N ALA A 60 -49.67 -1.92 7.55
CA ALA A 60 -48.73 -2.37 8.58
C ALA A 60 -47.54 -3.13 8.01
N LEU A 61 -47.74 -4.01 7.00
CA LEU A 61 -46.70 -4.84 6.39
C LEU A 61 -46.03 -4.20 5.16
N GLY A 62 -46.66 -3.21 4.55
CA GLY A 62 -46.19 -2.55 3.33
C GLY A 62 -44.84 -1.80 3.47
N TRP A 63 -44.37 -1.59 4.68
CA TRP A 63 -43.04 -1.01 4.95
C TRP A 63 -41.88 -1.99 4.73
N ILE A 64 -42.12 -3.30 4.75
CA ILE A 64 -41.10 -4.33 4.61
C ILE A 64 -40.36 -4.20 3.29
N PRO A 65 -40.98 -4.03 2.10
CA PRO A 65 -40.29 -3.82 0.84
C PRO A 65 -39.39 -2.58 0.83
N PHE A 66 -39.81 -1.48 1.52
CA PHE A 66 -39.01 -0.26 1.61
C PHE A 66 -37.67 -0.50 2.35
N ALA A 67 -37.66 -1.37 3.35
CA ALA A 67 -36.41 -1.76 4.04
C ALA A 67 -35.40 -2.48 3.14
N GLY A 68 -35.89 -3.11 2.05
CA GLY A 68 -35.03 -3.77 1.03
C GLY A 68 -34.46 -2.82 -0.01
N LEU A 69 -34.93 -1.58 -0.10
CA LEU A 69 -34.45 -0.57 -1.02
C LEU A 69 -33.17 0.07 -0.48
N LYS A 70 -32.04 -0.20 -1.11
CA LYS A 70 -30.73 0.34 -0.68
C LYS A 70 -30.01 1.02 -1.83
N VAL A 71 -29.50 2.24 -1.57
CA VAL A 71 -28.50 2.87 -2.43
C VAL A 71 -27.15 2.30 -2.05
N LEU A 72 -26.57 1.50 -2.93
CA LEU A 72 -25.40 0.71 -2.57
C LEU A 72 -24.13 1.25 -3.23
N LYS A 73 -23.10 1.34 -2.40
CA LYS A 73 -21.67 1.20 -2.74
C LYS A 73 -21.33 -0.29 -2.60
N PRO A 74 -20.14 -0.75 -3.02
CA PRO A 74 -19.77 -2.16 -2.90
C PRO A 74 -20.04 -2.73 -1.50
N LEU A 75 -20.82 -3.81 -1.46
CA LEU A 75 -21.31 -4.41 -0.21
C LEU A 75 -21.37 -5.93 -0.37
N VAL A 76 -20.85 -6.63 0.64
CA VAL A 76 -20.97 -8.08 0.78
C VAL A 76 -22.23 -8.38 1.57
N LEU A 77 -23.12 -9.19 1.01
CA LEU A 77 -24.42 -9.51 1.59
C LEU A 77 -24.43 -10.90 2.19
N THR A 78 -24.90 -10.97 3.44
CA THR A 78 -25.17 -12.23 4.15
C THR A 78 -26.63 -12.28 4.55
N LEU A 79 -27.22 -13.48 4.53
CA LEU A 79 -28.55 -13.77 5.05
C LEU A 79 -28.43 -14.87 6.12
N PHE A 80 -28.79 -14.55 7.35
CA PHE A 80 -28.67 -15.48 8.48
C PHE A 80 -27.30 -16.15 8.56
N GLY A 81 -26.21 -15.38 8.31
CA GLY A 81 -24.83 -15.86 8.34
C GLY A 81 -24.33 -16.57 7.06
N LYS A 82 -25.22 -16.86 6.09
CA LYS A 82 -24.79 -17.44 4.80
C LYS A 82 -24.48 -16.33 3.78
N TYR A 83 -23.39 -16.49 3.05
CA TYR A 83 -23.05 -15.60 1.93
C TYR A 83 -24.04 -15.74 0.78
N ILE A 84 -24.65 -14.63 0.36
CA ILE A 84 -25.56 -14.58 -0.79
C ILE A 84 -24.82 -14.14 -2.04
N GLY A 85 -23.97 -13.12 -1.91
CA GLY A 85 -23.24 -12.53 -3.02
C GLY A 85 -22.75 -11.13 -2.71
N SER A 86 -21.91 -10.62 -3.62
CA SER A 86 -21.32 -9.28 -3.57
C SER A 86 -21.94 -8.39 -4.63
N LEU A 87 -22.27 -7.16 -4.27
CA LEU A 87 -22.70 -6.10 -5.18
C LEU A 87 -21.50 -5.14 -5.36
N LYS A 88 -20.89 -5.15 -6.55
CA LYS A 88 -19.70 -4.29 -6.87
C LYS A 88 -20.09 -2.96 -7.47
N ASP A 89 -21.17 -2.92 -8.26
CA ASP A 89 -21.59 -1.72 -8.95
C ASP A 89 -22.34 -0.75 -8.03
N SER A 90 -22.13 0.55 -8.23
CA SER A 90 -22.92 1.56 -7.58
C SER A 90 -24.31 1.65 -8.26
N GLY A 91 -25.37 1.68 -7.46
CA GLY A 91 -26.72 1.77 -7.98
C GLY A 91 -27.78 1.70 -6.91
N PHE A 92 -29.04 1.78 -7.36
CA PHE A 92 -30.20 1.62 -6.52
C PHE A 92 -30.79 0.24 -6.76
N TYR A 93 -30.66 -0.63 -5.74
CA TYR A 93 -31.04 -2.02 -5.81
C TYR A 93 -32.12 -2.36 -4.80
N PHE A 94 -33.01 -3.25 -5.20
CA PHE A 94 -33.86 -3.97 -4.27
C PHE A 94 -33.16 -5.25 -3.84
N VAL A 95 -32.88 -5.37 -2.55
CA VAL A 95 -32.25 -6.52 -1.92
C VAL A 95 -33.17 -7.06 -0.85
N ASN A 96 -33.07 -8.36 -0.54
CA ASN A 96 -33.84 -8.97 0.54
C ASN A 96 -33.72 -8.12 1.83
N PRO A 97 -34.82 -7.64 2.41
CA PRO A 97 -34.78 -6.76 3.59
C PRO A 97 -34.07 -7.37 4.79
N PHE A 98 -34.03 -8.69 4.87
CA PHE A 98 -33.34 -9.43 5.94
C PHE A 98 -31.86 -9.62 5.70
N SER A 99 -31.32 -9.21 4.53
CA SER A 99 -29.89 -9.29 4.26
C SER A 99 -29.11 -8.18 4.95
N ILE A 100 -28.01 -8.56 5.58
CA ILE A 100 -27.11 -7.65 6.30
C ILE A 100 -25.79 -7.54 5.55
N GLY A 101 -25.27 -6.32 5.41
CA GLY A 101 -23.93 -6.08 4.92
C GLY A 101 -22.90 -6.34 6.01
N VAL A 102 -21.82 -7.04 5.66
CA VAL A 102 -20.71 -7.37 6.57
C VAL A 102 -19.43 -6.73 6.07
N ASN A 103 -18.74 -6.02 6.95
CA ASN A 103 -17.40 -5.52 6.76
C ASN A 103 -16.62 -5.62 8.09
N PRO A 104 -15.81 -6.66 8.27
CA PRO A 104 -15.08 -6.86 9.53
C PRO A 104 -14.04 -5.77 9.80
N ALA A 105 -13.46 -5.18 8.75
CA ALA A 105 -12.46 -4.12 8.85
C ALA A 105 -13.05 -2.70 8.98
N ALA A 106 -14.36 -2.57 9.23
CA ALA A 106 -15.05 -1.27 9.28
C ALA A 106 -14.51 -0.33 10.37
N LYS A 107 -14.07 -0.88 11.49
CA LYS A 107 -13.59 -0.13 12.67
C LYS A 107 -12.07 0.06 12.68
N THR A 108 -11.33 -0.60 11.79
CA THR A 108 -9.87 -0.58 11.79
C THR A 108 -9.34 0.65 11.10
N LYS A 109 -8.62 1.48 11.84
CA LYS A 109 -7.91 2.66 11.36
C LYS A 109 -6.41 2.34 11.30
N LEU A 110 -5.84 2.28 10.12
CA LEU A 110 -4.42 1.97 9.89
C LEU A 110 -3.67 3.13 9.21
N SER A 111 -4.00 4.38 9.50
CA SER A 111 -3.39 5.55 8.87
C SER A 111 -3.38 5.47 7.33
N GLN A 112 -4.43 4.91 6.77
CA GLN A 112 -4.57 4.71 5.32
C GLN A 112 -5.29 5.89 4.68
N SER A 113 -5.02 6.15 3.41
CA SER A 113 -5.69 7.21 2.63
C SER A 113 -7.21 7.04 2.49
N GLY A 114 -7.73 5.84 2.78
CA GLY A 114 -9.18 5.55 2.80
C GLY A 114 -9.82 5.61 4.19
N ASP A 115 -9.01 5.74 5.23
CA ASP A 115 -9.48 5.97 6.60
C ASP A 115 -9.77 7.49 6.77
N VAL A 116 -10.75 7.99 6.02
CA VAL A 116 -11.22 9.34 6.23
C VAL A 116 -11.77 9.38 7.65
N ASP A 117 -11.04 10.07 8.53
CA ASP A 117 -11.58 10.47 9.80
C ASP A 117 -12.83 11.30 9.49
N ASN A 118 -13.98 10.69 9.64
CA ASN A 118 -15.21 11.42 9.87
C ASN A 118 -15.12 12.08 11.26
N HIS A 119 -14.06 12.85 11.51
CA HIS A 119 -14.13 14.03 12.33
C HIS A 119 -14.94 15.05 11.53
N SER A 120 -16.14 14.63 11.09
CA SER A 120 -17.19 15.58 10.82
C SER A 120 -17.31 16.39 12.08
N LYS A 121 -16.92 17.68 11.94
CA LYS A 121 -17.66 18.77 12.51
C LYS A 121 -18.58 18.27 13.65
N LYS A 122 -18.15 18.46 14.86
CA LYS A 122 -19.09 18.80 15.92
C LYS A 122 -19.80 20.06 15.41
N ASP A 123 -20.72 19.88 14.49
CA ASP A 123 -21.79 20.81 14.34
C ASP A 123 -22.49 20.75 15.67
N THR A 124 -22.28 21.79 16.43
CA THR A 124 -23.03 22.16 17.61
C THR A 124 -24.46 22.39 17.14
N SER A 125 -25.13 21.34 16.72
CA SER A 125 -26.53 21.39 16.41
C SER A 125 -27.27 21.35 17.73
N ILE A 126 -28.16 22.32 17.89
CA ILE A 126 -29.09 22.55 18.99
C ILE A 126 -29.86 21.25 19.45
N ALA A 127 -29.76 20.18 18.66
CA ALA A 127 -30.32 18.85 18.96
C ALA A 127 -29.63 18.11 20.15
N SER A 128 -28.42 18.52 20.57
CA SER A 128 -27.74 17.94 21.74
C SER A 128 -28.27 18.45 23.08
N LEU A 129 -29.13 19.51 23.07
CA LEU A 129 -29.76 20.10 24.26
C LEU A 129 -31.11 19.49 24.61
N LEU A 130 -31.71 18.74 23.68
CA LEU A 130 -32.96 18.01 23.89
C LEU A 130 -32.61 16.54 24.11
N GLY A 131 -32.33 16.15 25.34
CA GLY A 131 -31.95 14.82 25.81
C GLY A 131 -32.79 13.65 25.30
N SER A 132 -32.83 13.44 24.01
CA SER A 132 -33.37 12.27 23.37
C SER A 132 -32.22 11.36 22.95
N ASN A 133 -32.18 10.17 23.54
CA ASN A 133 -31.47 8.99 23.06
C ASN A 133 -31.90 8.69 21.62
N SER A 134 -31.49 9.51 20.65
CA SER A 134 -31.59 9.16 19.23
C SER A 134 -30.52 8.11 18.98
N LEU A 135 -30.97 6.85 18.94
CA LEU A 135 -30.24 5.73 18.38
C LEU A 135 -29.50 6.21 17.13
N SER A 136 -28.19 6.18 17.17
CA SER A 136 -27.27 6.52 16.06
C SER A 136 -27.35 5.45 14.96
N LEU A 137 -28.50 5.28 14.36
CA LEU A 137 -28.76 4.35 13.26
C LEU A 137 -28.06 4.75 11.94
N SER A 138 -27.61 6.01 11.84
CA SER A 138 -26.96 6.52 10.61
C SER A 138 -25.48 6.20 10.50
N ASP A 139 -24.79 5.95 11.61
CA ASP A 139 -23.33 5.74 11.62
C ASP A 139 -22.94 4.28 11.34
N GLU A 140 -23.78 3.33 11.73
CA GLU A 140 -23.54 1.89 11.46
C GLU A 140 -23.68 1.54 9.97
N SER A 141 -24.53 2.21 9.20
CA SER A 141 -24.73 1.87 7.79
C SER A 141 -23.59 2.35 6.89
N SER A 142 -22.86 3.39 7.30
CA SER A 142 -21.69 3.91 6.58
C SER A 142 -20.49 2.97 6.67
N ASN A 143 -20.33 2.28 7.80
CA ASN A 143 -19.19 1.44 8.07
C ASN A 143 -19.27 0.02 7.45
N LYS A 144 -20.44 -0.40 6.97
CA LYS A 144 -20.63 -1.75 6.39
C LYS A 144 -20.15 -1.88 4.93
N LYS A 145 -19.77 -0.76 4.30
CA LYS A 145 -19.33 -0.71 2.89
C LYS A 145 -17.85 -1.00 2.76
N ILE A 146 -17.48 -1.73 1.69
CA ILE A 146 -16.09 -2.02 1.35
C ILE A 146 -15.68 -1.09 0.22
N SER A 147 -14.53 -0.43 0.36
CA SER A 147 -13.97 0.39 -0.72
C SER A 147 -13.24 -0.51 -1.72
N LEU A 148 -13.62 -0.42 -3.00
CA LEU A 148 -12.89 -1.04 -4.12
C LEU A 148 -11.91 -0.06 -4.77
N LYS A 149 -11.79 1.15 -4.23
CA LYS A 149 -10.82 2.14 -4.71
C LYS A 149 -9.41 1.73 -4.31
N ILE A 150 -8.45 2.26 -5.02
CA ILE A 150 -7.05 2.16 -4.64
C ILE A 150 -6.83 2.88 -3.31
N MET A 151 -6.19 2.19 -2.39
CA MET A 151 -5.86 2.66 -1.04
C MET A 151 -4.36 2.56 -0.82
N THR A 152 -3.81 3.41 0.02
CA THR A 152 -2.39 3.38 0.36
C THR A 152 -2.22 3.10 1.85
N LEU A 153 -1.51 2.02 2.17
CA LEU A 153 -1.06 1.71 3.50
C LEU A 153 0.35 2.30 3.67
N ASN A 154 0.50 3.23 4.61
CA ASN A 154 1.81 3.69 5.03
C ASN A 154 2.20 2.91 6.29
N ASN A 155 3.08 1.94 6.11
CA ASN A 155 3.50 1.10 7.22
C ASN A 155 4.50 1.82 8.11
N SER A 156 4.45 1.58 9.41
CA SER A 156 5.34 2.22 10.38
C SER A 156 6.79 1.80 10.13
N ARG A 157 7.72 2.69 10.51
CA ARG A 157 9.15 2.38 10.44
C ARG A 157 9.46 1.19 11.34
N GLN A 158 10.22 0.25 10.81
CA GLN A 158 10.67 -0.93 11.53
C GLN A 158 12.19 -0.97 11.59
N LYS A 159 12.69 -1.44 12.73
CA LYS A 159 14.11 -1.72 12.91
C LYS A 159 14.36 -3.17 12.54
N ILE A 160 15.17 -3.39 11.52
CA ILE A 160 15.47 -4.72 10.94
C ILE A 160 16.98 -4.77 10.69
N ASN A 161 17.59 -5.94 10.88
CA ASN A 161 18.99 -6.12 10.51
C ASN A 161 19.07 -6.46 9.02
N ASP A 162 20.03 -5.84 8.33
CA ASP A 162 20.40 -6.18 6.96
C ASP A 162 21.12 -7.55 6.89
N CYS A 163 21.56 -7.97 5.70
CA CYS A 163 22.27 -9.25 5.53
C CYS A 163 23.64 -9.28 6.25
N LEU A 164 24.24 -8.12 6.54
CA LEU A 164 25.50 -7.97 7.28
C LEU A 164 25.29 -7.91 8.80
N GLY A 165 24.02 -7.92 9.26
CA GLY A 165 23.67 -7.78 10.67
C GLY A 165 23.61 -6.34 11.17
N ASN A 166 23.70 -5.33 10.30
CA ASN A 166 23.58 -3.94 10.69
C ASN A 166 22.11 -3.58 10.93
N PRO A 167 21.76 -2.99 12.07
CA PRO A 167 20.40 -2.53 12.32
C PRO A 167 20.08 -1.29 11.46
N ILE A 168 19.03 -1.40 10.67
CA ILE A 168 18.49 -0.33 9.82
C ILE A 168 17.04 -0.04 10.18
N GLU A 169 16.63 1.19 9.98
CA GLU A 169 15.23 1.61 10.05
C GLU A 169 14.69 1.76 8.63
N ILE A 170 13.61 1.04 8.35
CA ILE A 170 12.97 1.04 7.03
C ILE A 170 11.45 1.21 7.17
N GLY A 171 10.87 2.01 6.30
CA GLY A 171 9.43 2.19 6.16
C GLY A 171 9.01 2.00 4.72
N ILE A 172 7.82 1.47 4.51
CA ILE A 172 7.24 1.26 3.18
C ILE A 172 5.85 1.86 3.07
N ALA A 173 5.52 2.30 1.87
CA ALA A 173 4.15 2.59 1.47
C ALA A 173 3.71 1.56 0.44
N VAL A 174 2.54 0.97 0.68
CA VAL A 174 1.96 -0.07 -0.18
C VAL A 174 0.64 0.42 -0.73
N THR A 175 0.54 0.46 -2.05
CA THR A 175 -0.68 0.81 -2.77
C THR A 175 -1.42 -0.48 -3.15
N TRP A 176 -2.67 -0.61 -2.75
CA TRP A 176 -3.44 -1.83 -2.85
C TRP A 176 -4.92 -1.59 -3.09
N ARG A 177 -5.65 -2.63 -3.51
CA ARG A 177 -7.11 -2.62 -3.64
C ARG A 177 -7.72 -3.98 -3.31
N VAL A 178 -9.01 -3.98 -3.01
CA VAL A 178 -9.79 -5.22 -2.86
C VAL A 178 -10.31 -5.63 -4.23
N VAL A 179 -9.95 -6.84 -4.68
CA VAL A 179 -10.41 -7.43 -5.94
C VAL A 179 -11.55 -8.43 -5.69
N ASP A 180 -11.36 -9.30 -4.72
CA ASP A 180 -12.35 -10.30 -4.31
C ASP A 180 -12.88 -9.95 -2.92
N THR A 181 -14.11 -9.42 -2.89
CA THR A 181 -14.73 -8.97 -1.64
C THR A 181 -15.17 -10.13 -0.75
N ALA A 182 -15.48 -11.30 -1.34
CA ALA A 182 -15.86 -12.48 -0.57
C ALA A 182 -14.65 -13.03 0.18
N LYS A 183 -13.49 -13.18 -0.48
CA LYS A 183 -12.25 -13.59 0.16
C LYS A 183 -11.82 -12.60 1.25
N ALA A 184 -11.94 -11.31 0.99
CA ALA A 184 -11.55 -10.28 1.97
C ALA A 184 -12.40 -10.30 3.26
N VAL A 185 -13.64 -10.78 3.19
CA VAL A 185 -14.56 -10.81 4.33
C VAL A 185 -14.58 -12.15 5.05
N PHE A 186 -14.40 -13.26 4.33
CA PHE A 186 -14.61 -14.60 4.88
C PHE A 186 -13.35 -15.43 5.08
N ASN A 187 -12.27 -15.14 4.34
CA ASN A 187 -11.02 -15.88 4.51
C ASN A 187 -10.14 -15.31 5.62
N VAL A 188 -10.31 -14.02 5.97
CA VAL A 188 -9.55 -13.34 7.01
C VAL A 188 -10.49 -12.53 7.90
N ASP A 189 -10.21 -12.48 9.19
CA ASP A 189 -11.04 -11.74 10.14
C ASP A 189 -11.00 -10.24 9.90
N ASN A 190 -9.83 -9.71 9.55
CA ASN A 190 -9.63 -8.29 9.27
C ASN A 190 -8.58 -8.12 8.17
N TYR A 191 -9.04 -7.90 6.95
CA TYR A 191 -8.17 -7.80 5.78
C TYR A 191 -7.18 -6.63 5.84
N LYS A 192 -7.51 -5.53 6.53
CA LYS A 192 -6.60 -4.38 6.68
C LYS A 192 -5.44 -4.70 7.63
N GLU A 193 -5.75 -5.26 8.78
CA GLU A 193 -4.77 -5.67 9.78
C GLU A 193 -3.90 -6.83 9.24
N TYR A 194 -4.54 -7.79 8.58
CA TYR A 194 -3.85 -8.88 7.89
C TYR A 194 -2.84 -8.35 6.88
N LEU A 195 -3.24 -7.37 6.03
CA LEU A 195 -2.33 -6.72 5.08
C LEU A 195 -1.14 -6.09 5.78
N SER A 196 -1.35 -5.33 6.85
CA SER A 196 -0.27 -4.67 7.60
C SER A 196 0.72 -5.69 8.15
N LEU A 197 0.25 -6.76 8.76
CA LEU A 197 1.10 -7.84 9.29
C LEU A 197 1.88 -8.56 8.18
N GLN A 198 1.25 -8.81 7.01
CA GLN A 198 1.95 -9.43 5.89
C GLN A 198 2.99 -8.48 5.27
N CYS A 199 2.73 -7.18 5.24
CA CYS A 199 3.71 -6.17 4.84
C CYS A 199 4.95 -6.19 5.75
N ASP A 200 4.74 -6.26 7.07
CA ASP A 200 5.82 -6.34 8.06
C ASP A 200 6.67 -7.60 7.86
N GLY A 201 6.00 -8.74 7.67
CA GLY A 201 6.68 -10.01 7.46
C GLY A 201 7.45 -10.08 6.14
N ALA A 202 6.86 -9.58 5.05
CA ALA A 202 7.51 -9.54 3.74
C ALA A 202 8.73 -8.58 3.74
N LEU A 203 8.55 -7.39 4.34
CA LEU A 203 9.63 -6.42 4.49
C LEU A 203 10.83 -7.02 5.22
N ARG A 204 10.58 -7.68 6.34
CA ARG A 204 11.63 -8.34 7.14
C ARG A 204 12.34 -9.45 6.37
N ASN A 205 11.61 -10.24 5.59
CA ASN A 205 12.19 -11.32 4.80
C ASN A 205 13.11 -10.78 3.70
N ILE A 206 12.68 -9.76 2.98
CA ILE A 206 13.44 -9.20 1.85
C ILE A 206 14.64 -8.39 2.34
N VAL A 207 14.48 -7.55 3.37
CA VAL A 207 15.57 -6.71 3.91
C VAL A 207 16.76 -7.55 4.38
N ARG A 208 16.50 -8.74 4.94
CA ARG A 208 17.59 -9.65 5.41
C ARG A 208 18.44 -10.24 4.29
N ILE A 209 18.05 -10.12 3.04
CA ILE A 209 18.78 -10.64 1.88
C ILE A 209 19.75 -9.58 1.36
N TYR A 210 19.43 -8.30 1.52
CA TYR A 210 20.19 -7.20 0.94
C TYR A 210 21.05 -6.47 1.97
N PRO A 211 22.29 -6.03 1.61
CA PRO A 211 23.01 -5.05 2.41
C PRO A 211 22.36 -3.66 2.27
N TYR A 212 22.57 -2.82 3.28
CA TYR A 212 22.12 -1.41 3.21
C TYR A 212 22.79 -0.66 2.06
N ASP A 213 24.11 -0.79 1.93
CA ASP A 213 24.93 -0.16 0.89
C ASP A 213 25.68 -1.23 0.10
N THR A 214 26.32 -0.85 -0.99
CA THR A 214 27.06 -1.78 -1.86
C THR A 214 28.05 -2.64 -1.09
N ALA A 215 27.96 -3.95 -1.32
CA ALA A 215 28.89 -4.94 -0.76
C ALA A 215 29.29 -5.90 -1.89
N PRO A 216 30.51 -5.75 -2.45
CA PRO A 216 30.92 -6.42 -3.69
C PRO A 216 31.00 -7.95 -3.61
N ASP A 217 30.95 -8.50 -2.40
CA ASP A 217 31.12 -9.97 -2.18
C ASP A 217 29.80 -10.68 -1.83
N ILE A 218 28.63 -10.01 -1.99
CA ILE A 218 27.34 -10.57 -1.60
C ILE A 218 26.49 -10.89 -2.83
N ASP A 219 26.06 -12.16 -2.93
CA ASP A 219 25.07 -12.61 -3.89
C ASP A 219 23.66 -12.36 -3.31
N THR A 220 22.93 -11.39 -3.87
CA THR A 220 21.54 -11.06 -3.49
C THR A 220 20.52 -11.70 -4.42
N THR A 221 20.96 -12.24 -5.56
CA THR A 221 20.09 -12.90 -6.54
C THR A 221 20.00 -14.41 -6.32
N GLY A 222 21.00 -15.01 -5.67
CA GLY A 222 21.08 -16.44 -5.46
C GLY A 222 21.56 -17.23 -6.69
N ASP A 223 22.20 -16.56 -7.65
CA ASP A 223 22.75 -17.19 -8.86
C ASP A 223 24.21 -17.66 -8.71
N GLY A 224 24.78 -17.50 -7.52
CA GLY A 224 26.15 -17.86 -7.20
C GLY A 224 27.20 -16.84 -7.62
N LYS A 225 26.79 -15.67 -8.10
CA LYS A 225 27.66 -14.55 -8.43
C LYS A 225 27.36 -13.38 -7.50
N ALA A 226 28.42 -12.75 -6.98
CA ALA A 226 28.26 -11.53 -6.22
C ALA A 226 27.70 -10.43 -7.12
N ASP A 227 26.58 -9.83 -6.71
CA ASP A 227 25.96 -8.71 -7.40
C ASP A 227 26.06 -7.43 -6.55
N GLU A 228 25.99 -6.28 -7.21
CA GLU A 228 26.04 -4.97 -6.55
C GLU A 228 24.67 -4.54 -5.98
N GLY A 229 23.76 -5.49 -5.75
CA GLY A 229 22.43 -5.19 -5.23
C GLY A 229 22.50 -4.67 -3.79
N SER A 230 21.89 -3.52 -3.52
CA SER A 230 21.75 -2.97 -2.18
C SER A 230 20.39 -2.32 -1.97
N LEU A 231 19.97 -2.18 -0.72
CA LEU A 231 18.70 -1.52 -0.39
C LEU A 231 18.67 -0.08 -0.90
N ARG A 232 19.81 0.61 -0.86
CA ARG A 232 19.96 1.99 -1.29
C ARG A 232 20.11 2.12 -2.81
N GLY A 233 20.97 1.33 -3.42
CA GLY A 233 21.30 1.42 -4.84
C GLY A 233 20.24 0.81 -5.75
N SER A 234 19.63 -0.30 -5.31
CA SER A 234 18.65 -1.08 -6.09
C SER A 234 17.24 -0.97 -5.53
N SER A 235 16.87 0.20 -5.01
CA SER A 235 15.59 0.40 -4.29
C SER A 235 14.35 0.01 -5.09
N GLU A 236 14.34 0.19 -6.41
CA GLU A 236 13.23 -0.19 -7.29
C GLU A 236 13.09 -1.71 -7.42
N ILE A 237 14.21 -2.42 -7.58
CA ILE A 237 14.23 -3.90 -7.67
C ILE A 237 13.77 -4.50 -6.34
N VAL A 238 14.28 -3.97 -5.23
CA VAL A 238 13.90 -4.38 -3.89
C VAL A 238 12.40 -4.13 -3.64
N ALA A 239 11.90 -2.96 -4.03
CA ALA A 239 10.49 -2.61 -3.91
C ALA A 239 9.58 -3.56 -4.73
N ALA A 240 10.00 -3.94 -5.95
CA ALA A 240 9.30 -4.92 -6.77
C ALA A 240 9.27 -6.30 -6.08
N ARG A 241 10.39 -6.76 -5.51
CA ARG A 241 10.45 -8.02 -4.76
C ARG A 241 9.57 -7.98 -3.50
N ILE A 242 9.55 -6.86 -2.77
CA ILE A 242 8.66 -6.67 -1.61
C ILE A 242 7.21 -6.76 -2.06
N ARG A 243 6.82 -6.09 -3.16
CA ARG A 243 5.47 -6.17 -3.74
C ARG A 243 5.08 -7.61 -4.04
N ASP A 244 5.94 -8.36 -4.74
CA ASP A 244 5.66 -9.72 -5.15
C ASP A 244 5.55 -10.68 -3.96
N GLU A 245 6.37 -10.47 -2.94
CA GLU A 245 6.31 -11.25 -1.70
C GLU A 245 5.02 -10.96 -0.91
N ILE A 246 4.62 -9.69 -0.81
CA ILE A 246 3.35 -9.32 -0.18
C ILE A 246 2.19 -9.93 -0.99
N GLN A 247 2.21 -9.79 -2.33
CA GLN A 247 1.14 -10.29 -3.20
C GLN A 247 0.91 -11.79 -3.03
N LYS A 248 1.97 -12.59 -2.95
CA LYS A 248 1.85 -14.04 -2.68
C LYS A 248 1.11 -14.34 -1.38
N LYS A 249 1.36 -13.55 -0.34
CA LYS A 249 0.77 -13.76 0.99
C LYS A 249 -0.68 -13.27 1.09
N VAL A 250 -1.04 -12.21 0.35
CA VAL A 250 -2.38 -11.60 0.46
C VAL A 250 -3.36 -12.04 -0.63
N ALA A 251 -2.92 -12.86 -1.59
CA ALA A 251 -3.78 -13.37 -2.66
C ALA A 251 -5.00 -14.14 -2.13
N ASP A 252 -4.82 -14.92 -1.05
CA ASP A 252 -5.89 -15.69 -0.42
C ASP A 252 -6.90 -14.80 0.32
N ALA A 253 -6.51 -13.58 0.66
CA ALA A 253 -7.40 -12.55 1.22
C ALA A 253 -8.10 -11.70 0.14
N GLY A 254 -7.94 -12.02 -1.15
CA GLY A 254 -8.58 -11.31 -2.25
C GLY A 254 -8.10 -9.87 -2.44
N LEU A 255 -6.87 -9.58 -2.02
CA LEU A 255 -6.22 -8.28 -2.14
C LEU A 255 -5.23 -8.28 -3.29
N GLU A 256 -5.13 -7.16 -3.99
CA GLU A 256 -4.15 -6.92 -5.04
C GLU A 256 -3.23 -5.78 -4.64
N ILE A 257 -1.93 -6.05 -4.69
CA ILE A 257 -0.90 -5.06 -4.45
C ILE A 257 -0.49 -4.46 -5.80
N ILE A 258 -0.72 -3.17 -5.95
CA ILE A 258 -0.39 -2.45 -7.18
C ILE A 258 1.09 -2.08 -7.16
N GLU A 259 1.54 -1.51 -6.04
CA GLU A 259 2.89 -1.02 -5.90
C GLU A 259 3.33 -1.05 -4.44
N ALA A 260 4.61 -1.30 -4.21
CA ALA A 260 5.27 -1.07 -2.93
C ALA A 260 6.43 -0.09 -3.15
N ARG A 261 6.64 0.85 -2.23
CA ARG A 261 7.74 1.82 -2.28
C ARG A 261 8.40 1.94 -0.93
N ILE A 262 9.71 2.02 -0.92
CA ILE A 262 10.47 2.36 0.28
C ILE A 262 10.32 3.86 0.52
N THR A 263 9.76 4.25 1.66
CA THR A 263 9.52 5.66 2.03
C THR A 263 10.58 6.20 2.96
N TYR A 264 11.22 5.31 3.70
CA TYR A 264 12.28 5.65 4.64
C TYR A 264 13.31 4.53 4.69
N LEU A 265 14.58 4.90 4.66
CA LEU A 265 15.70 3.97 4.78
C LEU A 265 16.89 4.71 5.41
N ALA A 266 17.30 4.26 6.58
CA ALA A 266 18.44 4.81 7.30
C ALA A 266 19.07 3.75 8.21
N TYR A 267 20.34 3.91 8.56
CA TYR A 267 20.90 3.16 9.67
C TYR A 267 20.21 3.54 10.98
N ALA A 268 20.08 2.56 11.86
CA ALA A 268 19.56 2.84 13.20
C ALA A 268 20.46 3.85 13.92
N PRO A 269 19.87 4.78 14.74
CA PRO A 269 20.63 5.86 15.36
C PRO A 269 21.87 5.42 16.13
N GLU A 270 21.84 4.21 16.70
CA GLU A 270 22.93 3.65 17.52
C GLU A 270 24.21 3.41 16.73
N ILE A 271 24.09 3.12 15.43
CA ILE A 271 25.25 2.81 14.57
C ILE A 271 25.50 3.85 13.48
N ALA A 272 24.60 4.79 13.30
CA ALA A 272 24.64 5.74 12.18
C ALA A 272 25.98 6.51 12.11
N ALA A 273 26.50 6.98 13.25
CA ALA A 273 27.76 7.70 13.31
C ALA A 273 28.96 6.82 12.91
N VAL A 274 29.01 5.58 13.39
CA VAL A 274 30.09 4.62 13.08
C VAL A 274 30.04 4.22 11.60
N MET A 275 28.85 4.00 11.05
CA MET A 275 28.67 3.67 9.64
C MET A 275 29.06 4.83 8.73
N LEU A 276 28.76 6.06 9.11
CA LEU A 276 29.23 7.24 8.38
C LEU A 276 30.77 7.32 8.35
N GLN A 277 31.44 7.07 9.48
CA GLN A 277 32.92 7.02 9.52
C GLN A 277 33.48 5.91 8.62
N ARG A 278 32.85 4.72 8.61
CA ARG A 278 33.23 3.62 7.72
C ARG A 278 33.08 4.01 6.25
N GLN A 279 31.95 4.63 5.87
CA GLN A 279 31.73 5.10 4.51
C GLN A 279 32.75 6.17 4.09
N GLN A 280 33.08 7.11 4.98
CA GLN A 280 34.13 8.10 4.72
C GLN A 280 35.50 7.47 4.54
N ALA A 281 35.86 6.50 5.37
CA ALA A 281 37.13 5.79 5.24
C ALA A 281 37.22 4.98 3.92
N SER A 282 36.15 4.27 3.55
CA SER A 282 36.08 3.56 2.27
C SER A 282 36.22 4.54 1.10
N ALA A 283 35.46 5.63 1.11
CA ALA A 283 35.52 6.64 0.04
C ALA A 283 36.91 7.26 -0.12
N ILE A 284 37.65 7.47 0.98
CA ILE A 284 39.04 7.97 0.93
C ILE A 284 39.96 6.92 0.29
N ILE A 285 39.79 5.65 0.65
CA ILE A 285 40.61 4.55 0.07
C ILE A 285 40.31 4.43 -1.43
N ASP A 286 39.03 4.43 -1.83
CA ASP A 286 38.62 4.33 -3.23
C ASP A 286 39.12 5.53 -4.05
N ALA A 287 39.03 6.73 -3.50
CA ALA A 287 39.58 7.93 -4.13
C ALA A 287 41.09 7.84 -4.32
N ARG A 288 41.84 7.36 -3.30
CA ARG A 288 43.29 7.17 -3.41
C ARG A 288 43.66 6.12 -4.44
N LYS A 289 42.90 5.02 -4.49
CA LYS A 289 43.09 3.98 -5.51
C LYS A 289 42.93 4.54 -6.92
N MET A 290 41.88 5.29 -7.16
CA MET A 290 41.65 5.97 -8.47
C MET A 290 42.79 6.93 -8.83
N ILE A 291 43.31 7.68 -7.86
CA ILE A 291 44.46 8.57 -8.08
C ILE A 291 45.70 7.76 -8.47
N VAL A 292 45.98 6.68 -7.78
CA VAL A 292 47.14 5.83 -8.10
C VAL A 292 46.97 5.16 -9.47
N ASP A 293 45.81 4.56 -9.75
CA ASP A 293 45.54 3.92 -11.03
C ASP A 293 45.65 4.94 -12.20
N GLY A 294 45.10 6.15 -12.00
CA GLY A 294 45.24 7.24 -12.96
C GLY A 294 46.69 7.73 -13.14
N ALA A 295 47.47 7.82 -12.05
CA ALA A 295 48.86 8.22 -12.09
C ALA A 295 49.74 7.18 -12.86
N VAL A 296 49.50 5.89 -12.59
CA VAL A 296 50.20 4.80 -13.30
C VAL A 296 49.89 4.87 -14.79
N GLY A 297 48.62 4.99 -15.18
CA GLY A 297 48.22 5.13 -16.60
C GLY A 297 48.82 6.36 -17.30
N MET A 298 48.93 7.49 -16.58
CA MET A 298 49.58 8.70 -17.13
C MET A 298 51.08 8.49 -17.33
N VAL A 299 51.76 7.79 -16.38
CA VAL A 299 53.18 7.48 -16.52
C VAL A 299 53.44 6.51 -17.66
N GLU A 300 52.62 5.46 -17.82
CA GLU A 300 52.72 4.53 -18.95
C GLU A 300 52.55 5.27 -20.28
N MET A 301 51.52 6.09 -20.45
CA MET A 301 51.34 6.89 -21.65
C MET A 301 52.48 7.84 -21.93
N ALA A 302 53.08 8.45 -20.91
CA ALA A 302 54.22 9.34 -21.07
C ALA A 302 55.44 8.60 -21.56
N LEU A 303 55.75 7.40 -21.00
CA LEU A 303 56.87 6.58 -21.42
C LEU A 303 56.71 6.06 -22.86
N ASP A 304 55.51 5.61 -23.23
CA ASP A 304 55.21 5.12 -24.56
C ASP A 304 55.37 6.23 -25.59
N GLN A 305 54.85 7.43 -25.33
CA GLN A 305 55.00 8.58 -26.24
C GLN A 305 56.47 9.03 -26.39
N LEU A 306 57.30 8.96 -25.34
CA LEU A 306 58.71 9.31 -25.43
C LEU A 306 59.48 8.27 -26.26
N ASN A 307 59.13 6.98 -26.10
CA ASN A 307 59.70 5.90 -26.91
C ASN A 307 59.34 6.02 -28.39
N GLU A 308 58.07 6.23 -28.72
CA GLU A 308 57.58 6.34 -30.10
C GLU A 308 58.18 7.54 -30.84
N LYS A 309 58.32 8.65 -30.13
CA LYS A 309 58.85 9.90 -30.77
C LYS A 309 60.41 9.94 -30.80
N GLY A 310 61.05 8.98 -30.18
CA GLY A 310 62.56 8.91 -30.15
C GLY A 310 63.19 10.15 -29.53
N VAL A 311 62.50 10.85 -28.63
CA VAL A 311 62.97 12.14 -28.08
C VAL A 311 64.15 11.94 -27.13
N VAL A 312 64.22 10.82 -26.45
CA VAL A 312 65.26 10.48 -25.47
C VAL A 312 65.46 8.97 -25.46
N GLU A 313 66.68 8.49 -25.60
CA GLU A 313 67.04 7.10 -25.29
C GLU A 313 67.24 6.97 -23.76
N LEU A 314 66.20 6.36 -23.10
CA LEU A 314 66.23 6.13 -21.68
C LEU A 314 66.65 4.70 -21.40
N ASP A 315 67.76 4.56 -20.63
CA ASP A 315 68.09 3.28 -20.02
C ASP A 315 67.11 2.90 -18.89
N GLU A 316 67.11 1.66 -18.49
CA GLU A 316 66.15 1.14 -17.50
C GLU A 316 66.27 1.85 -16.13
N GLU A 317 67.48 2.27 -15.74
CA GLU A 317 67.71 2.99 -14.48
C GLU A 317 67.11 4.41 -14.51
N ARG A 318 67.26 5.12 -15.64
CA ARG A 318 66.63 6.45 -15.82
C ARG A 318 65.13 6.39 -15.96
N LYS A 319 64.58 5.35 -16.62
CA LYS A 319 63.15 5.10 -16.65
C LYS A 319 62.60 4.90 -15.23
N ALA A 320 63.20 4.06 -14.43
CA ALA A 320 62.82 3.80 -13.06
C ALA A 320 62.82 5.08 -12.18
N ALA A 321 63.86 5.90 -12.31
CA ALA A 321 63.99 7.16 -11.61
C ALA A 321 62.85 8.15 -12.05
N MET A 322 62.57 8.22 -13.35
CA MET A 322 61.50 9.09 -13.89
C MET A 322 60.11 8.66 -13.44
N VAL A 323 59.83 7.33 -13.48
CA VAL A 323 58.61 6.75 -12.96
C VAL A 323 58.41 7.10 -11.49
N SER A 324 59.45 6.89 -10.66
CA SER A 324 59.39 7.21 -9.25
C SER A 324 59.09 8.70 -8.98
N ASN A 325 59.75 9.59 -9.70
CA ASN A 325 59.58 11.02 -9.55
C ASN A 325 58.15 11.47 -10.01
N LEU A 326 57.68 10.95 -11.14
CA LEU A 326 56.34 11.26 -11.63
C LEU A 326 55.26 10.75 -10.69
N LEU A 327 55.36 9.53 -10.18
CA LEU A 327 54.39 8.97 -9.22
C LEU A 327 54.37 9.76 -7.91
N VAL A 328 55.52 10.22 -7.40
CA VAL A 328 55.55 11.09 -6.22
C VAL A 328 54.84 12.41 -6.45
N VAL A 329 55.00 13.00 -7.63
CA VAL A 329 54.31 14.27 -7.99
C VAL A 329 52.82 14.06 -8.20
N LEU A 330 52.44 12.99 -8.92
CA LEU A 330 51.02 12.74 -9.29
C LEU A 330 50.20 12.20 -8.12
N CYS A 331 50.80 11.39 -7.25
CA CYS A 331 50.13 10.81 -6.06
C CYS A 331 50.26 11.69 -4.80
N GLY A 332 51.12 12.71 -4.83
CA GLY A 332 51.35 13.62 -3.70
C GLY A 332 50.16 14.51 -3.43
N ASN A 333 49.86 14.70 -2.14
CA ASN A 333 48.71 15.51 -1.70
C ASN A 333 49.08 17.01 -1.44
N HIS A 334 50.33 17.38 -1.69
CA HIS A 334 50.87 18.73 -1.48
C HIS A 334 51.44 19.28 -2.78
N ASP A 335 51.32 20.59 -2.96
CA ASP A 335 51.97 21.30 -4.06
C ASP A 335 53.49 21.04 -3.99
N THR A 336 54.00 20.31 -4.99
CA THR A 336 55.41 20.04 -5.09
C THR A 336 56.14 21.29 -5.50
N GLN A 337 57.03 21.80 -4.64
CA GLN A 337 57.96 22.86 -5.02
C GLN A 337 59.13 22.22 -5.79
N PRO A 338 59.33 22.54 -7.08
CA PRO A 338 60.46 22.04 -7.84
C PRO A 338 61.75 22.64 -7.25
N ILE A 339 62.54 21.79 -6.62
CA ILE A 339 63.91 22.19 -6.21
C ILE A 339 64.80 21.95 -7.43
N ILE A 340 65.09 23.01 -8.16
CA ILE A 340 66.10 22.95 -9.23
C ILE A 340 67.46 22.90 -8.58
N ASN A 341 68.07 21.73 -8.62
CA ASN A 341 69.45 21.58 -8.19
C ASN A 341 70.34 22.13 -9.33
N SER A 342 70.73 23.41 -9.22
CA SER A 342 71.69 24.03 -10.15
C SER A 342 73.13 23.68 -9.81
N GLY A 343 73.31 22.50 -9.20
CA GLY A 343 74.65 21.99 -8.80
C GLY A 343 75.51 21.71 -10.00
N SER A 344 76.46 22.55 -10.11
CA SER A 344 77.79 22.45 -10.73
C SER A 344 77.92 21.55 -11.96
N LEU A 345 77.93 22.20 -13.09
CA LEU A 345 78.76 21.85 -14.23
C LEU A 345 80.23 21.77 -13.77
N TYR A 346 80.71 20.59 -13.35
CA TYR A 346 82.12 20.20 -13.43
C TYR A 346 82.18 18.68 -13.71
#